data_4057946b133a5272e8a019f4feb9400e
#
_entry.id   4057946b133a5272e8a019f4feb9400e
#
_cell.length_a   1.000
_cell.length_b   1.000
_cell.length_c   1.000
_cell.angle_alpha   90.00
_cell.angle_beta   90.00
_cell.angle_gamma   90.00
#
_symmetry.space_group_name_H-M   'P 1'
#
loop_
_entity.id
_entity.type
_entity.pdbx_description
1 polymer ?
#
loop_
_entity_poly.entity_id
_entity_poly.type
_entity_poly.pdbx_seq_one_letter_code
_entity_poly.pdbx_strand_id
1 'polypeptide(L)'
;MKKEDSLIKLSIIIPYYKTLELTKKLIEHLIPQLNQAEVILIDDGCHEEQLDIYKDKINIIHLEENHGLSYARNRGIEQVKGQYITFVDSDDYVAEDYVSSIISKINTSEFDYCYFSWKMINRKEVIRIIDKPPTWNLAVWNAVYKKEYVEMFDDNIRFCEDVPWQAKMRAKNGQKEIINKILYYYNDSRPGSLTSTGGKGE
;
A
#
# COMPACT_ATOMS: atom_id res chain seq x y z
N MET A 1 -32.85 5.82 11.51
CA MET A 1 -32.00 4.82 10.85
C MET A 1 -30.65 4.85 11.54
N LYS A 2 -30.33 3.79 12.29
CA LYS A 2 -28.97 3.64 12.82
C LYS A 2 -28.05 3.44 11.62
N LYS A 3 -27.01 4.27 11.46
CA LYS A 3 -25.89 3.98 10.58
C LYS A 3 -25.37 2.61 11.05
N GLU A 4 -25.56 1.56 10.25
CA GLU A 4 -24.76 0.35 10.42
C GLU A 4 -23.32 0.84 10.35
N ASP A 5 -22.56 0.62 11.44
CA ASP A 5 -21.10 0.74 11.40
C ASP A 5 -20.63 -0.21 10.31
N SER A 6 -20.37 0.33 9.13
CA SER A 6 -19.91 -0.49 8.01
C SER A 6 -18.55 -1.03 8.41
N LEU A 7 -18.51 -2.35 8.66
CA LEU A 7 -17.30 -3.06 9.03
C LEU A 7 -16.18 -2.69 8.04
N ILE A 8 -15.07 -2.13 8.52
CA ILE A 8 -13.90 -1.86 7.70
C ILE A 8 -13.38 -3.19 7.15
N LYS A 9 -13.32 -3.32 5.84
CA LYS A 9 -12.86 -4.53 5.15
C LYS A 9 -11.42 -4.41 4.67
N LEU A 10 -11.00 -3.20 4.29
CA LEU A 10 -9.69 -2.92 3.71
C LEU A 10 -8.98 -1.82 4.50
N SER A 11 -7.72 -2.05 4.88
CA SER A 11 -6.80 -1.02 5.37
C SER A 11 -5.72 -0.76 4.33
N ILE A 12 -5.54 0.50 3.95
CA ILE A 12 -4.54 0.97 3.00
C ILE A 12 -3.43 1.63 3.81
N ILE A 13 -2.25 1.05 3.81
CA ILE A 13 -1.08 1.56 4.53
C ILE A 13 -0.22 2.38 3.57
N ILE A 14 0.06 3.63 3.94
CA ILE A 14 0.87 4.57 3.16
C ILE A 14 2.05 5.01 4.02
N PRO A 15 3.26 4.47 3.81
CA PRO A 15 4.47 5.01 4.42
C PRO A 15 4.85 6.31 3.71
N TYR A 16 5.07 7.38 4.49
CA TYR A 16 5.39 8.72 3.98
C TYR A 16 6.76 9.19 4.46
N TYR A 17 7.58 9.64 3.52
CA TYR A 17 8.82 10.36 3.81
C TYR A 17 9.16 11.35 2.69
N LYS A 18 9.12 12.65 2.97
CA LYS A 18 9.53 13.77 2.06
C LYS A 18 8.86 13.78 0.66
N THR A 19 7.61 13.34 0.55
CA THR A 19 6.86 13.27 -0.73
C THR A 19 5.56 14.08 -0.67
N LEU A 20 5.53 15.20 0.06
CA LEU A 20 4.32 15.93 0.47
C LEU A 20 3.30 16.14 -0.66
N GLU A 21 3.71 16.75 -1.77
CA GLU A 21 2.78 17.11 -2.86
C GLU A 21 2.19 15.89 -3.58
N LEU A 22 2.95 14.79 -3.67
CA LEU A 22 2.46 13.53 -4.25
C LEU A 22 1.51 12.84 -3.28
N THR A 23 1.88 12.81 -2.01
CA THR A 23 1.06 12.22 -0.94
C THR A 23 -0.28 12.94 -0.79
N LYS A 24 -0.31 14.27 -0.84
CA LYS A 24 -1.57 15.04 -0.83
C LYS A 24 -2.48 14.62 -1.97
N LYS A 25 -1.96 14.55 -3.20
CA LYS A 25 -2.72 14.13 -4.38
C LYS A 25 -3.25 12.69 -4.23
N LEU A 26 -2.42 11.79 -3.71
CA LEU A 26 -2.83 10.40 -3.46
C LEU A 26 -3.96 10.33 -2.42
N ILE A 27 -3.84 11.06 -1.30
CA ILE A 27 -4.87 11.11 -0.25
C ILE A 27 -6.18 11.70 -0.81
N GLU A 28 -6.11 12.83 -1.51
CA GLU A 28 -7.28 13.47 -2.11
C GLU A 28 -7.99 12.57 -3.12
N HIS A 29 -7.23 11.77 -3.85
CA HIS A 29 -7.75 10.77 -4.78
C HIS A 29 -8.39 9.56 -4.08
N LEU A 30 -7.83 9.13 -2.94
CA LEU A 30 -8.34 7.99 -2.18
C LEU A 30 -9.58 8.33 -1.34
N ILE A 31 -9.65 9.52 -0.72
CA ILE A 31 -10.74 9.90 0.19
C ILE A 31 -12.14 9.65 -0.40
N PRO A 32 -12.47 10.03 -1.64
CA PRO A 32 -13.80 9.76 -2.21
C PRO A 32 -14.09 8.27 -2.40
N GLN A 33 -13.07 7.42 -2.43
CA GLN A 33 -13.19 5.99 -2.62
C GLN A 33 -13.40 5.21 -1.31
N LEU A 34 -13.20 5.82 -0.12
CA LEU A 34 -13.16 5.12 1.19
C LEU A 34 -14.54 4.63 1.64
N ASN A 35 -15.09 3.65 0.91
CA ASN A 35 -16.27 2.90 1.32
C ASN A 35 -15.85 1.53 1.85
N GLN A 36 -16.11 1.24 3.13
CA GLN A 36 -15.64 0.04 3.83
C GLN A 36 -14.09 -0.09 3.86
N ALA A 37 -13.38 1.03 3.70
CA ALA A 37 -11.92 1.10 3.72
C ALA A 37 -11.44 2.24 4.60
N GLU A 38 -10.22 2.09 5.13
CA GLU A 38 -9.49 3.14 5.83
C GLU A 38 -8.12 3.37 5.19
N VAL A 39 -7.57 4.56 5.35
CA VAL A 39 -6.17 4.89 5.07
C VAL A 39 -5.45 5.09 6.39
N ILE A 40 -4.27 4.51 6.49
CA ILE A 40 -3.33 4.69 7.60
C ILE A 40 -2.04 5.23 7.00
N LEU A 41 -1.79 6.52 7.22
CA LEU A 41 -0.58 7.21 6.79
C LEU A 41 0.44 7.20 7.93
N ILE A 42 1.65 6.75 7.67
CA ILE A 42 2.75 6.76 8.62
C ILE A 42 3.77 7.79 8.17
N ASP A 43 3.81 8.92 8.85
CA ASP A 43 4.84 9.95 8.66
C ASP A 43 6.13 9.53 9.37
N ASP A 44 7.09 9.07 8.60
CA ASP A 44 8.36 8.52 9.08
C ASP A 44 9.35 9.63 9.44
N GLY A 45 9.01 10.40 10.49
CA GLY A 45 9.87 11.41 11.10
C GLY A 45 10.01 12.72 10.32
N CYS A 46 9.07 13.04 9.42
CA CYS A 46 9.05 14.36 8.77
C CYS A 46 8.33 15.42 9.60
N HIS A 47 7.45 15.01 10.52
CA HIS A 47 6.55 15.89 11.29
C HIS A 47 5.75 16.83 10.39
N GLU A 48 5.15 16.26 9.32
CA GLU A 48 4.50 17.05 8.28
C GLU A 48 3.09 17.47 8.66
N GLU A 49 2.99 18.58 9.39
CA GLU A 49 1.71 19.14 9.88
C GLU A 49 0.73 19.49 8.75
N GLN A 50 1.20 19.72 7.52
CA GLN A 50 0.32 20.01 6.40
C GLN A 50 -0.57 18.82 6.01
N LEU A 51 -0.22 17.61 6.45
CA LEU A 51 -1.06 16.42 6.27
C LEU A 51 -2.20 16.35 7.30
N ASP A 52 -2.13 17.09 8.39
CA ASP A 52 -3.10 17.09 9.48
C ASP A 52 -4.51 17.56 9.06
N ILE A 53 -4.61 18.28 7.95
CA ILE A 53 -5.90 18.67 7.37
C ILE A 53 -6.77 17.47 6.98
N TYR A 54 -6.19 16.29 6.87
CA TYR A 54 -6.90 15.04 6.51
C TYR A 54 -7.25 14.18 7.72
N LYS A 55 -6.89 14.54 8.95
CA LYS A 55 -7.07 13.73 10.18
C LYS A 55 -8.52 13.29 10.44
N ASP A 56 -9.51 14.08 10.01
CA ASP A 56 -10.93 13.73 10.14
C ASP A 56 -11.37 12.62 9.16
N LYS A 57 -10.55 12.27 8.17
CA LYS A 57 -10.88 11.33 7.08
C LYS A 57 -9.98 10.11 7.03
N ILE A 58 -8.75 10.23 7.50
CA ILE A 58 -7.74 9.17 7.50
C ILE A 58 -7.00 9.13 8.84
N ASN A 59 -6.40 7.98 9.17
CA ASN A 59 -5.54 7.85 10.35
C ASN A 59 -4.12 8.28 10.00
N ILE A 60 -3.57 9.30 10.69
CA ILE A 60 -2.21 9.78 10.49
C ILE A 60 -1.41 9.55 11.77
N ILE A 61 -0.25 8.93 11.63
CA ILE A 61 0.68 8.63 12.72
C ILE A 61 2.02 9.28 12.39
N HIS A 62 2.46 10.21 13.22
CA HIS A 62 3.78 10.83 13.13
C HIS A 62 4.77 10.07 14.01
N LEU A 63 5.83 9.56 13.41
CA LEU A 63 6.95 8.97 14.14
C LEU A 63 7.91 10.07 14.60
N GLU A 64 8.59 9.86 15.72
CA GLU A 64 9.52 10.86 16.28
C GLU A 64 10.75 11.08 15.38
N GLU A 65 11.22 10.04 14.70
CA GLU A 65 12.36 10.10 13.79
C GLU A 65 12.20 9.12 12.62
N ASN A 66 13.05 9.25 11.60
CA ASN A 66 13.05 8.36 10.44
C ASN A 66 13.65 7.00 10.78
N HIS A 67 12.83 5.98 10.72
CA HIS A 67 13.21 4.57 10.93
C HIS A 67 13.31 3.76 9.63
N GLY A 68 12.80 4.28 8.52
CA GLY A 68 12.79 3.63 7.21
C GLY A 68 11.52 2.83 6.92
N LEU A 69 11.45 2.40 5.66
CA LEU A 69 10.23 1.89 5.03
C LEU A 69 9.66 0.64 5.71
N SER A 70 10.52 -0.31 6.11
CA SER A 70 10.12 -1.53 6.86
C SER A 70 9.39 -1.18 8.15
N TYR A 71 9.99 -0.33 8.95
CA TYR A 71 9.44 0.11 10.23
C TYR A 71 8.12 0.87 10.05
N ALA A 72 8.06 1.81 9.11
CA ALA A 72 6.84 2.57 8.82
C ALA A 72 5.69 1.64 8.41
N ARG A 73 5.93 0.65 7.53
CA ARG A 73 4.93 -0.36 7.17
C ARG A 73 4.49 -1.19 8.37
N ASN A 74 5.42 -1.60 9.25
CA ASN A 74 5.10 -2.34 10.47
C ASN A 74 4.20 -1.54 11.42
N ARG A 75 4.50 -0.24 11.63
CA ARG A 75 3.60 0.64 12.41
C ARG A 75 2.21 0.73 11.81
N GLY A 76 2.12 0.76 10.47
CA GLY A 76 0.83 0.69 9.78
C GLY A 76 0.09 -0.63 10.02
N ILE A 77 0.77 -1.77 9.91
CA ILE A 77 0.18 -3.11 10.15
C ILE A 77 -0.42 -3.22 11.55
N GLU A 78 0.21 -2.65 12.56
CA GLU A 78 -0.28 -2.67 13.94
C GLU A 78 -1.60 -1.90 14.15
N GLN A 79 -1.92 -0.95 13.27
CA GLN A 79 -3.09 -0.08 13.38
C GLN A 79 -4.30 -0.53 12.55
N VAL A 80 -4.16 -1.58 11.72
CA VAL A 80 -5.20 -2.00 10.78
C VAL A 80 -6.46 -2.50 11.47
N LYS A 81 -7.61 -2.02 11.03
CA LYS A 81 -8.94 -2.48 11.44
C LYS A 81 -9.57 -3.38 10.38
N GLY A 82 -9.16 -3.25 9.12
CA GLY A 82 -9.65 -4.04 8.01
C GLY A 82 -9.29 -5.52 8.10
N GLN A 83 -10.10 -6.35 7.47
CA GLN A 83 -9.83 -7.79 7.32
C GLN A 83 -8.70 -8.06 6.32
N TYR A 84 -8.50 -7.12 5.41
CA TYR A 84 -7.48 -7.16 4.37
C TYR A 84 -6.61 -5.90 4.43
N ILE A 85 -5.38 -6.02 3.96
CA ILE A 85 -4.35 -4.97 3.95
C ILE A 85 -3.82 -4.82 2.54
N THR A 86 -3.57 -3.59 2.13
CA THR A 86 -2.78 -3.27 0.94
C THR A 86 -1.82 -2.14 1.26
N PHE A 87 -0.70 -2.07 0.55
CA PHE A 87 0.29 -1.02 0.68
C PHE A 87 0.24 -0.12 -0.56
N VAL A 88 0.41 1.17 -0.36
CA VAL A 88 0.55 2.15 -1.45
C VAL A 88 1.70 3.07 -1.09
N ASP A 89 2.70 3.16 -1.96
CA ASP A 89 3.83 4.06 -1.73
C ASP A 89 3.38 5.51 -1.96
N SER A 90 3.86 6.43 -1.13
CA SER A 90 3.35 7.80 -1.03
C SER A 90 3.64 8.68 -2.26
N ASP A 91 4.47 8.21 -3.18
CA ASP A 91 4.82 8.87 -4.44
C ASP A 91 4.19 8.22 -5.68
N ASP A 92 3.34 7.22 -5.48
CA ASP A 92 2.64 6.49 -6.53
C ASP A 92 1.16 6.94 -6.69
N TYR A 93 0.43 6.31 -7.62
CA TYR A 93 -0.99 6.57 -7.88
C TYR A 93 -1.78 5.28 -7.97
N VAL A 94 -3.08 5.37 -7.76
CA VAL A 94 -4.01 4.25 -7.90
C VAL A 94 -5.16 4.59 -8.85
N ALA A 95 -5.88 3.58 -9.33
CA ALA A 95 -7.03 3.77 -10.22
C ALA A 95 -8.21 4.44 -9.51
N GLU A 96 -9.11 5.09 -10.28
CA GLU A 96 -10.35 5.69 -9.77
C GLU A 96 -11.27 4.68 -9.09
N ASP A 97 -11.19 3.41 -9.47
CA ASP A 97 -11.96 2.31 -8.92
C ASP A 97 -11.11 1.34 -8.07
N TYR A 98 -9.98 1.81 -7.54
CA TYR A 98 -9.04 1.00 -6.77
C TYR A 98 -9.72 0.31 -5.59
N VAL A 99 -10.31 1.09 -4.69
CA VAL A 99 -10.97 0.56 -3.49
C VAL A 99 -12.18 -0.28 -3.85
N SER A 100 -13.06 0.20 -4.75
CA SER A 100 -14.27 -0.53 -5.11
C SER A 100 -13.99 -1.86 -5.80
N SER A 101 -12.96 -1.93 -6.64
CA SER A 101 -12.51 -3.18 -7.27
C SER A 101 -11.99 -4.20 -6.24
N ILE A 102 -11.21 -3.75 -5.26
CA ILE A 102 -10.70 -4.60 -4.17
C ILE A 102 -11.86 -5.08 -3.28
N ILE A 103 -12.74 -4.18 -2.84
CA ILE A 103 -13.90 -4.52 -2.00
C ILE A 103 -14.83 -5.50 -2.72
N SER A 104 -15.07 -5.31 -4.01
CA SER A 104 -15.85 -6.25 -4.83
C SER A 104 -15.23 -7.65 -4.80
N LYS A 105 -13.90 -7.75 -4.92
CA LYS A 105 -13.18 -9.02 -4.87
C LYS A 105 -13.28 -9.67 -3.49
N ILE A 106 -13.09 -8.90 -2.41
CA ILE A 106 -13.24 -9.36 -1.02
C ILE A 106 -14.65 -9.92 -0.77
N ASN A 107 -15.68 -9.33 -1.37
CA ASN A 107 -17.08 -9.76 -1.19
C ASN A 107 -17.44 -11.02 -1.98
N THR A 108 -16.64 -11.41 -2.98
CA THR A 108 -16.97 -12.49 -3.92
C THR A 108 -16.06 -13.71 -3.82
N SER A 109 -14.91 -13.59 -3.14
CA SER A 109 -13.93 -14.67 -3.04
C SER A 109 -13.19 -14.58 -1.70
N GLU A 110 -12.87 -15.72 -1.12
CA GLU A 110 -11.88 -15.83 -0.06
C GLU A 110 -10.50 -16.01 -0.66
N PHE A 111 -9.49 -15.36 -0.10
CA PHE A 111 -8.09 -15.47 -0.51
C PHE A 111 -7.16 -15.03 0.63
N ASP A 112 -5.94 -15.53 0.62
CA ASP A 112 -4.88 -15.06 1.51
C ASP A 112 -4.14 -13.87 0.91
N TYR A 113 -4.01 -13.85 -0.42
CA TYR A 113 -3.54 -12.68 -1.17
C TYR A 113 -4.08 -12.65 -2.60
N CYS A 114 -4.33 -11.43 -3.08
CA CYS A 114 -4.93 -11.17 -4.38
C CYS A 114 -4.11 -10.14 -5.14
N TYR A 115 -3.57 -10.52 -6.30
CA TYR A 115 -2.76 -9.65 -7.16
C TYR A 115 -3.61 -8.85 -8.13
N PHE A 116 -3.09 -7.70 -8.55
CA PHE A 116 -3.65 -6.89 -9.63
C PHE A 116 -2.55 -6.39 -10.57
N SER A 117 -2.95 -6.01 -11.77
CA SER A 117 -2.06 -5.46 -12.79
C SER A 117 -1.66 -4.03 -12.44
N TRP A 118 -0.50 -3.61 -12.97
CA TRP A 118 0.05 -2.29 -12.75
C TRP A 118 0.79 -1.77 -13.98
N LYS A 119 1.07 -0.46 -14.02
CA LYS A 119 1.88 0.16 -15.06
C LYS A 119 2.81 1.23 -14.51
N MET A 120 3.92 1.48 -15.20
CA MET A 120 4.78 2.64 -14.99
C MET A 120 4.22 3.88 -15.68
N ILE A 121 4.36 5.07 -15.08
CA ILE A 121 3.80 6.30 -15.62
C ILE A 121 4.78 7.15 -16.43
N ASN A 122 6.07 7.12 -16.12
CA ASN A 122 7.02 8.11 -16.63
C ASN A 122 8.02 7.57 -17.66
N ARG A 123 8.03 6.29 -17.95
CA ARG A 123 8.79 5.68 -19.04
C ARG A 123 7.83 5.07 -20.05
N LYS A 124 8.32 4.81 -21.26
CA LYS A 124 7.55 4.11 -22.31
C LYS A 124 6.74 2.99 -21.66
N GLU A 125 5.44 3.11 -21.68
CA GLU A 125 4.45 2.35 -20.91
C GLU A 125 4.84 0.90 -20.65
N VAL A 126 5.47 0.64 -19.50
CA VAL A 126 5.67 -0.72 -19.03
C VAL A 126 4.38 -1.10 -18.30
N ILE A 127 3.60 -1.95 -18.96
CA ILE A 127 2.38 -2.52 -18.38
C ILE A 127 2.70 -3.94 -17.95
N ARG A 128 2.37 -4.27 -16.70
CA ARG A 128 2.44 -5.63 -16.17
C ARG A 128 1.03 -6.17 -15.96
N ILE A 129 0.59 -6.96 -16.91
CA ILE A 129 -0.69 -7.67 -16.82
C ILE A 129 -0.49 -8.92 -15.96
N ILE A 130 -1.29 -9.04 -14.91
CA ILE A 130 -1.35 -10.21 -14.03
C ILE A 130 -2.63 -10.96 -14.38
N ASP A 131 -2.51 -11.99 -15.22
CA ASP A 131 -3.60 -12.86 -15.66
C ASP A 131 -3.67 -14.19 -14.91
N LYS A 132 -2.63 -14.48 -14.12
CA LYS A 132 -2.54 -15.61 -13.19
C LYS A 132 -1.65 -15.23 -12.00
N PRO A 133 -1.83 -15.86 -10.83
CA PRO A 133 -0.98 -15.59 -9.68
C PRO A 133 0.51 -15.78 -10.04
N PRO A 134 1.34 -14.74 -9.82
CA PRO A 134 2.75 -14.82 -10.20
C PRO A 134 3.50 -15.81 -9.30
N THR A 135 4.45 -16.52 -9.89
CA THR A 135 5.38 -17.37 -9.14
C THR A 135 6.46 -16.56 -8.43
N TRP A 136 6.70 -15.35 -8.94
CA TRP A 136 7.67 -14.39 -8.41
C TRP A 136 7.05 -12.99 -8.38
N ASN A 137 7.02 -12.37 -7.22
CA ASN A 137 6.59 -10.99 -7.03
C ASN A 137 7.52 -10.34 -6.02
N LEU A 138 8.04 -9.17 -6.33
CA LEU A 138 8.94 -8.43 -5.45
C LEU A 138 8.25 -7.26 -4.77
N ALA A 139 7.27 -6.64 -5.41
CA ALA A 139 6.60 -5.46 -4.87
C ALA A 139 5.48 -5.84 -3.91
N VAL A 140 5.39 -5.15 -2.78
CA VAL A 140 4.31 -5.35 -1.80
C VAL A 140 3.02 -4.65 -2.24
N TRP A 141 3.13 -3.58 -3.02
CA TRP A 141 2.02 -2.69 -3.38
C TRP A 141 1.09 -3.22 -4.48
N ASN A 142 1.45 -4.28 -5.21
CA ASN A 142 0.59 -4.83 -6.28
C ASN A 142 -0.28 -6.02 -5.82
N ALA A 143 -0.56 -6.10 -4.53
CA ALA A 143 -1.45 -7.13 -3.99
C ALA A 143 -2.22 -6.63 -2.76
N VAL A 144 -3.30 -7.35 -2.48
CA VAL A 144 -4.09 -7.26 -1.25
C VAL A 144 -3.84 -8.54 -0.46
N TYR A 145 -3.68 -8.42 0.83
CA TYR A 145 -3.32 -9.51 1.74
C TYR A 145 -4.36 -9.64 2.84
N LYS A 146 -4.78 -10.85 3.17
CA LYS A 146 -5.59 -11.11 4.36
C LYS A 146 -4.78 -10.74 5.60
N LYS A 147 -5.36 -9.98 6.53
CA LYS A 147 -4.66 -9.43 7.71
C LYS A 147 -3.90 -10.51 8.50
N GLU A 148 -4.57 -11.62 8.79
CA GLU A 148 -4.00 -12.73 9.55
C GLU A 148 -2.87 -13.48 8.83
N TYR A 149 -2.72 -13.23 7.52
CA TYR A 149 -1.68 -13.82 6.68
C TYR A 149 -0.41 -12.98 6.63
N VAL A 150 -0.52 -11.67 6.91
CA VAL A 150 0.60 -10.72 6.80
C VAL A 150 1.63 -10.94 7.90
N GLU A 151 2.91 -10.98 7.50
CA GLU A 151 4.06 -10.99 8.40
C GLU A 151 4.62 -9.58 8.57
N MET A 152 5.35 -9.36 9.66
CA MET A 152 6.09 -8.12 9.83
C MET A 152 7.34 -8.09 8.93
N PHE A 153 7.68 -6.89 8.47
CA PHE A 153 8.95 -6.65 7.79
C PHE A 153 10.11 -6.74 8.77
N ASP A 154 11.31 -6.98 8.26
CA ASP A 154 12.53 -6.89 9.08
C ASP A 154 12.98 -5.41 9.14
N ASP A 155 12.90 -4.80 10.31
CA ASP A 155 13.24 -3.40 10.55
C ASP A 155 14.74 -3.09 10.31
N ASN A 156 15.59 -4.09 10.26
CA ASN A 156 17.01 -3.93 9.96
C ASN A 156 17.29 -3.79 8.45
N ILE A 157 16.30 -4.10 7.59
CA ILE A 157 16.46 -4.03 6.15
C ILE A 157 15.91 -2.69 5.66
N ARG A 158 16.79 -1.81 5.21
CA ARG A 158 16.45 -0.46 4.73
C ARG A 158 16.28 -0.35 3.21
N PHE A 159 16.66 -1.39 2.46
CA PHE A 159 16.57 -1.39 1.00
C PHE A 159 16.25 -2.80 0.48
N CYS A 160 15.37 -2.87 -0.51
CA CYS A 160 14.85 -4.14 -1.06
C CYS A 160 14.20 -5.04 0.00
N GLU A 161 13.57 -4.47 1.01
CA GLU A 161 12.85 -5.15 2.11
C GLU A 161 11.72 -6.05 1.61
N ASP A 162 11.18 -5.74 0.43
CA ASP A 162 10.14 -6.51 -0.25
C ASP A 162 10.59 -7.94 -0.57
N VAL A 163 11.86 -8.13 -0.90
CA VAL A 163 12.40 -9.43 -1.35
C VAL A 163 12.29 -10.49 -0.25
N PRO A 164 12.88 -10.31 0.95
CA PRO A 164 12.77 -11.27 2.02
C PRO A 164 11.34 -11.37 2.57
N TRP A 165 10.60 -10.28 2.63
CA TRP A 165 9.21 -10.30 3.06
C TRP A 165 8.34 -11.14 2.13
N GLN A 166 8.43 -10.93 0.81
CA GLN A 166 7.71 -11.72 -0.19
C GLN A 166 8.12 -13.20 -0.16
N ALA A 167 9.37 -13.51 0.18
CA ALA A 167 9.81 -14.89 0.38
C ALA A 167 9.08 -15.56 1.55
N LYS A 168 8.97 -14.87 2.70
CA LYS A 168 8.19 -15.34 3.87
C LYS A 168 6.73 -15.57 3.49
N MET A 169 6.10 -14.61 2.81
CA MET A 169 4.70 -14.69 2.40
C MET A 169 4.44 -15.88 1.48
N ARG A 170 5.33 -16.14 0.50
CA ARG A 170 5.22 -17.29 -0.40
C ARG A 170 5.38 -18.63 0.29
N ALA A 171 6.26 -18.71 1.29
CA ALA A 171 6.50 -19.94 2.04
C ALA A 171 5.23 -20.45 2.77
N LYS A 172 4.29 -19.56 3.07
CA LYS A 172 3.00 -19.91 3.68
C LYS A 172 2.04 -20.64 2.72
N ASN A 173 2.31 -20.62 1.43
CA ASN A 173 1.54 -21.29 0.37
C ASN A 173 0.02 -21.02 0.42
N GLY A 174 -0.37 -19.78 0.68
CA GLY A 174 -1.76 -19.36 0.81
C GLY A 174 -2.53 -19.37 -0.50
N GLN A 175 -3.86 -19.26 -0.38
CA GLN A 175 -4.78 -19.16 -1.51
C GLN A 175 -4.58 -17.85 -2.26
N LYS A 176 -4.37 -17.94 -3.57
CA LYS A 176 -4.06 -16.81 -4.46
C LYS A 176 -5.21 -16.52 -5.39
N GLU A 177 -5.51 -15.24 -5.54
CA GLU A 177 -6.51 -14.73 -6.47
C GLU A 177 -5.94 -13.58 -7.31
N ILE A 178 -6.67 -13.15 -8.32
CA ILE A 178 -6.35 -11.97 -9.13
C ILE A 178 -7.56 -11.07 -9.33
N ILE A 179 -7.27 -9.77 -9.48
CA ILE A 179 -8.18 -8.78 -10.04
C ILE A 179 -7.63 -8.42 -11.42
N ASN A 180 -8.33 -8.81 -12.47
CA ASN A 180 -7.90 -8.57 -13.86
C ASN A 180 -8.12 -7.12 -14.29
N LYS A 181 -7.45 -6.19 -13.58
CA LYS A 181 -7.47 -4.75 -13.83
C LYS A 181 -6.11 -4.14 -13.52
N ILE A 182 -5.78 -3.03 -14.19
CA ILE A 182 -4.66 -2.17 -13.82
C ILE A 182 -5.17 -1.25 -12.71
N LEU A 183 -4.73 -1.51 -11.47
CA LEU A 183 -5.15 -0.75 -10.31
C LEU A 183 -4.06 0.15 -9.73
N TYR A 184 -2.80 -0.04 -10.14
CA TYR A 184 -1.67 0.68 -9.59
C TYR A 184 -0.81 1.32 -10.69
N TYR A 185 -0.32 2.54 -10.41
CA TYR A 185 0.48 3.33 -11.32
C TYR A 185 1.79 3.72 -10.64
N TYR A 186 2.85 2.98 -10.96
CA TYR A 186 4.15 3.13 -10.35
C TYR A 186 4.91 4.33 -10.94
N ASN A 187 5.35 5.25 -10.08
CA ASN A 187 6.10 6.44 -10.43
C ASN A 187 7.61 6.21 -10.33
N ASP A 188 8.22 5.61 -11.34
CA ASP A 188 9.63 5.19 -11.34
C ASP A 188 10.66 6.31 -11.55
N SER A 189 10.22 7.54 -11.82
CA SER A 189 11.10 8.63 -12.27
C SER A 189 11.26 9.76 -11.25
N ARG A 190 10.78 9.58 -10.03
CA ARG A 190 10.93 10.62 -9.01
C ARG A 190 12.42 10.80 -8.66
N PRO A 191 13.00 12.04 -8.78
CA PRO A 191 14.32 12.32 -8.26
C PRO A 191 14.39 12.02 -6.76
N GLY A 192 15.46 11.36 -6.31
CA GLY A 192 15.64 11.01 -4.89
C GLY A 192 14.82 9.79 -4.42
N SER A 193 14.17 9.02 -5.31
CA SER A 193 13.59 7.74 -4.93
C SER A 193 14.69 6.73 -4.54
N LEU A 194 14.39 5.84 -3.58
CA LEU A 194 15.33 4.79 -3.16
C LEU A 194 15.82 3.95 -4.35
N THR A 195 14.96 3.71 -5.33
CA THR A 195 15.30 2.98 -6.55
C THR A 195 16.27 3.76 -7.44
N SER A 196 16.11 5.08 -7.55
CA SER A 196 16.99 5.94 -8.37
C SER A 196 18.36 6.18 -7.72
N THR A 197 18.44 6.12 -6.40
CA THR A 197 19.67 6.35 -5.61
C THR A 197 20.44 5.06 -5.30
N GLY A 198 19.93 3.88 -5.72
CA GLY A 198 20.53 2.59 -5.41
C GLY A 198 20.55 2.28 -3.92
N GLY A 199 19.53 2.76 -3.17
CA GLY A 199 19.40 2.55 -1.74
C GLY A 199 20.22 3.51 -0.86
N LYS A 200 20.91 4.47 -1.46
CA LYS A 200 21.56 5.57 -0.72
C LYS A 200 20.54 6.70 -0.55
N GLY A 201 19.61 6.53 0.40
CA GLY A 201 18.77 7.62 0.87
C GLY A 201 19.64 8.62 1.66
N GLU A 202 19.49 9.92 1.38
CA GLU A 202 20.02 10.99 2.22
C GLU A 202 19.25 11.06 3.55
#